data_ab5dfbfcdc8aaa99827430a97dd0a0a4
#
_entry.id   ab5dfbfcdc8aaa99827430a97dd0a0a4
#
_cell.length_a   1.000
_cell.length_b   1.000
_cell.length_c   1.000
_cell.angle_alpha   90.00
_cell.angle_beta   90.00
_cell.angle_gamma   90.00
#
_symmetry.space_group_name_H-M   'P 1'
#
loop_
_entity.id
_entity.type
_entity.pdbx_description
1 polymer ?
#
loop_
_entity_poly.entity_id
_entity_poly.type
_entity_poly.pdbx_seq_one_letter_code
_entity_poly.pdbx_strand_id
1 'polypeptide(L)'
;MTANNEKPELIPIDSGFSVLYKGKYLYSKRSPQKNILQVISSIVIQSETLVLCVSPVLGYGLKELLEKLPTDSFALGLEADEELLKLSKNKIDKNILEDSKFLYTGTDSINILLKQFDDFIKGKKIRRVIRIDFSGGAALNQSFYSQAFDFISQYISQIWINRLTLIQFGRNYARNFFKNYYSILRSILKSPDKSSALNINSCFGSLIEKSVNRPIIVIGAGPSLDSSIEFIKENRDRLFVLAVDAAFAGLYPEIRPDAVVLLESQYWIQKAFIGITDLDIPIIADLTSNPSLLVKLNGNKSFFFTDYSAQDSVASSFFSVLKEKNILPLRLEAMGSVGLAALALAERLAFDGLPIFHTGLDFSWGQGFSHSKLSYQVKNIFSDISKIKSLYTGESLFPNKLSFEKGKNGSLAFTSPNLKNYGELYKKLFASKENFFDIGQSGLELNSKKINFDTAKKIIDDFYSCGGVVDLNYEA
;
A
#
# COMPACT_ATOMS: atom_id res chain seq x y z
N MET A 1 6.86 -12.10 49.07
CA MET A 1 6.11 -12.93 48.09
C MET A 1 4.83 -12.19 47.77
N THR A 2 4.83 -11.39 46.70
CA THR A 2 3.63 -10.68 46.20
C THR A 2 2.81 -11.70 45.41
N ALA A 3 1.60 -11.99 45.90
CA ALA A 3 0.65 -12.81 45.17
C ALA A 3 0.48 -12.24 43.74
N ASN A 4 0.80 -13.02 42.73
CA ASN A 4 0.42 -12.74 41.35
C ASN A 4 -1.11 -12.80 41.29
N ASN A 5 -1.80 -11.66 41.43
CA ASN A 5 -3.23 -11.58 41.24
C ASN A 5 -3.48 -11.83 39.74
N GLU A 6 -3.89 -13.04 39.39
CA GLU A 6 -4.26 -13.44 38.03
C GLU A 6 -5.53 -12.74 37.55
N LYS A 7 -6.33 -12.16 38.44
CA LYS A 7 -7.55 -11.38 38.12
C LYS A 7 -7.45 -9.96 38.65
N PRO A 8 -7.99 -8.97 37.89
CA PRO A 8 -8.05 -7.61 38.37
C PRO A 8 -8.98 -7.44 39.56
N GLU A 9 -8.48 -6.82 40.63
CA GLU A 9 -9.21 -6.55 41.85
C GLU A 9 -9.61 -5.08 41.93
N LEU A 10 -10.90 -4.82 42.19
CA LEU A 10 -11.42 -3.48 42.43
C LEU A 10 -11.17 -3.04 43.86
N ILE A 11 -10.41 -2.01 44.04
CA ILE A 11 -10.08 -1.43 45.33
C ILE A 11 -10.92 -0.17 45.53
N PRO A 12 -11.89 -0.18 46.49
CA PRO A 12 -12.66 1.03 46.79
C PRO A 12 -11.77 2.11 47.43
N ILE A 13 -11.98 3.34 47.07
CA ILE A 13 -11.31 4.52 47.59
C ILE A 13 -12.32 5.68 47.71
N ASP A 14 -12.03 6.70 48.49
CA ASP A 14 -12.98 7.79 48.82
C ASP A 14 -13.59 8.47 47.58
N SER A 15 -12.86 8.47 46.45
CA SER A 15 -13.28 9.16 45.22
C SER A 15 -13.61 8.18 44.05
N GLY A 16 -13.93 6.90 44.36
CA GLY A 16 -14.30 5.89 43.37
C GLY A 16 -13.56 4.58 43.55
N PHE A 17 -13.04 4.02 42.48
CA PHE A 17 -12.31 2.75 42.49
C PHE A 17 -10.94 2.87 41.85
N SER A 18 -9.98 2.11 42.37
CA SER A 18 -8.76 1.78 41.66
C SER A 18 -8.76 0.30 41.27
N VAL A 19 -7.84 -0.14 40.44
CA VAL A 19 -7.68 -1.54 40.04
C VAL A 19 -6.28 -2.00 40.42
N LEU A 20 -6.17 -3.07 41.18
CA LEU A 20 -4.92 -3.79 41.47
C LEU A 20 -4.84 -4.98 40.52
N TYR A 21 -3.82 -5.03 39.66
CA TYR A 21 -3.63 -6.14 38.72
C TYR A 21 -2.15 -6.38 38.43
N LYS A 22 -1.75 -7.64 38.41
CA LYS A 22 -0.35 -8.07 38.24
C LYS A 22 0.62 -7.29 39.16
N GLY A 23 0.21 -7.05 40.39
CA GLY A 23 1.01 -6.34 41.42
C GLY A 23 1.10 -4.83 41.24
N LYS A 24 0.35 -4.24 40.31
CA LYS A 24 0.34 -2.79 40.04
C LYS A 24 -1.03 -2.17 40.17
N TYR A 25 -1.08 -0.95 40.70
CA TYR A 25 -2.30 -0.15 40.70
C TYR A 25 -2.41 0.56 39.34
N LEU A 26 -3.51 0.31 38.63
CA LEU A 26 -3.75 0.89 37.31
C LEU A 26 -4.24 2.34 37.39
N TYR A 27 -4.78 2.77 38.53
CA TYR A 27 -5.20 4.14 38.82
C TYR A 27 -4.63 4.60 40.16
N SER A 28 -4.59 5.92 40.38
CA SER A 28 -4.13 6.51 41.63
C SER A 28 -4.96 6.00 42.83
N LYS A 29 -4.30 5.70 43.95
CA LYS A 29 -4.94 5.32 45.21
C LYS A 29 -5.70 6.47 45.88
N ARG A 30 -5.42 7.74 45.52
CA ARG A 30 -6.05 8.95 46.14
C ARG A 30 -7.08 9.60 45.24
N SER A 31 -6.78 9.68 43.96
CA SER A 31 -7.62 10.41 42.99
C SER A 31 -7.54 9.69 41.63
N PRO A 32 -8.31 8.64 41.40
CA PRO A 32 -8.19 7.78 40.21
C PRO A 32 -8.50 8.49 38.92
N GLN A 33 -9.39 9.49 38.94
CA GLN A 33 -9.85 10.24 37.76
C GLN A 33 -8.99 11.46 37.46
N LYS A 34 -8.26 12.00 38.42
CA LYS A 34 -7.63 13.34 38.34
C LYS A 34 -6.67 13.43 37.13
N ASN A 35 -5.80 12.44 36.97
CA ASN A 35 -4.78 12.49 35.91
C ASN A 35 -5.39 12.50 34.53
N ILE A 36 -6.34 11.59 34.25
CA ILE A 36 -6.97 11.51 32.94
C ILE A 36 -7.84 12.74 32.62
N LEU A 37 -8.56 13.25 33.60
CA LEU A 37 -9.35 14.48 33.45
C LEU A 37 -8.46 15.70 33.17
N GLN A 38 -7.29 15.76 33.80
CA GLN A 38 -6.32 16.82 33.53
C GLN A 38 -5.75 16.71 32.08
N VAL A 39 -5.41 15.51 31.62
CA VAL A 39 -4.98 15.27 30.24
C VAL A 39 -6.07 15.70 29.26
N ILE A 40 -7.31 15.24 29.48
CA ILE A 40 -8.44 15.57 28.60
C ILE A 40 -8.73 17.07 28.59
N SER A 41 -8.65 17.76 29.74
CA SER A 41 -8.88 19.20 29.81
C SER A 41 -7.83 20.00 29.04
N SER A 42 -6.56 19.56 29.09
CA SER A 42 -5.42 20.28 28.48
C SER A 42 -5.24 20.02 26.97
N ILE A 43 -5.69 18.85 26.47
CA ILE A 43 -5.48 18.49 25.06
C ILE A 43 -6.42 19.29 24.15
N VAL A 44 -5.89 19.80 23.04
CA VAL A 44 -6.68 20.41 21.97
C VAL A 44 -6.93 19.38 20.89
N ILE A 45 -8.20 19.01 20.70
CA ILE A 45 -8.61 18.05 19.68
C ILE A 45 -9.12 18.84 18.47
N GLN A 46 -8.43 18.70 17.35
CA GLN A 46 -8.83 19.31 16.07
C GLN A 46 -9.91 18.45 15.40
N SER A 47 -10.64 19.07 14.46
CA SER A 47 -11.55 18.37 13.55
C SER A 47 -10.89 17.19 12.83
N GLU A 48 -11.68 16.19 12.44
CA GLU A 48 -11.23 15.01 11.69
C GLU A 48 -10.16 14.18 12.43
N THR A 49 -10.23 14.14 13.77
CA THR A 49 -9.28 13.41 14.62
C THR A 49 -9.88 12.13 15.17
N LEU A 50 -9.10 11.04 15.12
CA LEU A 50 -9.34 9.82 15.88
C LEU A 50 -8.51 9.82 17.15
N VAL A 51 -9.16 9.64 18.30
CA VAL A 51 -8.49 9.48 19.60
C VAL A 51 -8.41 8.00 19.93
N LEU A 52 -7.20 7.44 19.96
CA LEU A 52 -6.95 6.08 20.46
C LEU A 52 -6.86 6.12 21.99
N CYS A 53 -7.89 5.63 22.64
CA CYS A 53 -8.00 5.51 24.09
C CYS A 53 -7.44 4.14 24.54
N VAL A 54 -6.22 4.14 25.06
CA VAL A 54 -5.53 2.91 25.43
C VAL A 54 -5.91 2.50 26.86
N SER A 55 -6.37 1.26 27.01
CA SER A 55 -6.73 0.63 28.29
C SER A 55 -7.65 1.47 29.18
N PRO A 56 -8.87 1.83 28.70
CA PRO A 56 -9.82 2.65 29.45
C PRO A 56 -10.65 1.82 30.46
N VAL A 57 -10.00 1.05 31.32
CA VAL A 57 -10.54 -0.05 32.14
C VAL A 57 -11.78 0.32 32.95
N LEU A 58 -11.80 1.48 33.63
CA LEU A 58 -12.96 1.94 34.41
C LEU A 58 -13.77 3.04 33.73
N GLY A 59 -13.42 3.40 32.50
CA GLY A 59 -14.13 4.41 31.72
C GLY A 59 -13.95 5.87 32.21
N TYR A 60 -13.10 6.10 33.21
CA TYR A 60 -12.84 7.44 33.71
C TYR A 60 -12.34 8.38 32.59
N GLY A 61 -13.00 9.51 32.42
CA GLY A 61 -12.67 10.51 31.41
C GLY A 61 -13.25 10.24 30.02
N LEU A 62 -13.84 9.07 29.73
CA LEU A 62 -14.42 8.80 28.42
C LEU A 62 -15.59 9.73 28.09
N LYS A 63 -16.46 9.99 29.06
CA LYS A 63 -17.59 10.92 28.89
C LYS A 63 -17.10 12.33 28.53
N GLU A 64 -16.19 12.85 29.32
CA GLU A 64 -15.60 14.17 29.12
C GLU A 64 -14.85 14.27 27.80
N LEU A 65 -14.20 13.17 27.37
CA LEU A 65 -13.57 13.11 26.05
C LEU A 65 -14.62 13.20 24.94
N LEU A 66 -15.69 12.38 25.00
CA LEU A 66 -16.73 12.34 23.97
C LEU A 66 -17.47 13.68 23.85
N GLU A 67 -17.75 14.34 24.98
CA GLU A 67 -18.33 15.68 25.01
C GLU A 67 -17.40 16.74 24.39
N LYS A 68 -16.09 16.56 24.52
CA LYS A 68 -15.07 17.46 23.97
C LYS A 68 -14.77 17.23 22.49
N LEU A 69 -15.10 16.04 21.94
CA LEU A 69 -14.83 15.72 20.54
C LEU A 69 -15.60 16.61 19.58
N PRO A 70 -14.94 17.22 18.57
CA PRO A 70 -15.62 17.81 17.43
C PRO A 70 -16.62 16.82 16.78
N THR A 71 -17.61 17.36 16.06
CA THR A 71 -18.68 16.56 15.45
C THR A 71 -18.17 15.51 14.46
N ASP A 72 -17.04 15.78 13.81
CA ASP A 72 -16.38 14.96 12.81
C ASP A 72 -15.15 14.20 13.36
N SER A 73 -15.05 14.10 14.69
CA SER A 73 -13.99 13.38 15.38
C SER A 73 -14.55 12.20 16.17
N PHE A 74 -13.72 11.16 16.34
CA PHE A 74 -14.13 9.87 16.86
C PHE A 74 -13.13 9.35 17.89
N ALA A 75 -13.55 8.39 18.70
CA ALA A 75 -12.68 7.73 19.67
C ALA A 75 -12.74 6.20 19.50
N LEU A 76 -11.59 5.55 19.69
CA LEU A 76 -11.40 4.10 19.68
C LEU A 76 -10.81 3.68 21.01
N GLY A 77 -11.60 2.99 21.84
CA GLY A 77 -11.12 2.34 23.04
C GLY A 77 -10.51 0.98 22.71
N LEU A 78 -9.28 0.73 23.13
CA LEU A 78 -8.56 -0.49 22.86
C LEU A 78 -8.05 -1.11 24.16
N GLU A 79 -8.44 -2.39 24.41
CA GLU A 79 -7.94 -3.21 25.52
C GLU A 79 -7.36 -4.52 25.01
N ALA A 80 -6.08 -4.77 25.31
CA ALA A 80 -5.38 -5.96 24.86
C ALA A 80 -5.44 -7.11 25.88
N ASP A 81 -5.67 -6.80 27.14
CA ASP A 81 -5.75 -7.81 28.22
C ASP A 81 -7.19 -8.29 28.40
N GLU A 82 -7.41 -9.60 28.26
CA GLU A 82 -8.74 -10.20 28.29
C GLU A 82 -9.47 -10.00 29.62
N GLU A 83 -8.75 -10.09 30.75
CA GLU A 83 -9.35 -9.90 32.07
C GLU A 83 -9.71 -8.42 32.32
N LEU A 84 -8.88 -7.50 31.87
CA LEU A 84 -9.21 -6.07 31.90
C LEU A 84 -10.37 -5.75 30.96
N LEU A 85 -10.47 -6.39 29.81
CA LEU A 85 -11.61 -6.22 28.89
C LEU A 85 -12.93 -6.68 29.53
N LYS A 86 -12.93 -7.82 30.21
CA LYS A 86 -14.12 -8.30 30.93
C LYS A 86 -14.56 -7.31 32.03
N LEU A 87 -13.58 -6.79 32.79
CA LEU A 87 -13.84 -5.75 33.77
C LEU A 87 -14.41 -4.48 33.17
N SER A 88 -13.82 -4.02 32.08
CA SER A 88 -14.22 -2.77 31.40
C SER A 88 -15.65 -2.83 30.88
N LYS A 89 -16.05 -3.92 30.23
CA LYS A 89 -17.42 -4.11 29.72
C LYS A 89 -18.48 -4.05 30.79
N ASN A 90 -18.12 -4.38 32.04
CA ASN A 90 -19.01 -4.32 33.19
C ASN A 90 -19.02 -2.97 33.91
N LYS A 91 -17.99 -2.12 33.66
CA LYS A 91 -17.78 -0.87 34.43
C LYS A 91 -17.96 0.39 33.61
N ILE A 92 -17.73 0.34 32.31
CA ILE A 92 -17.98 1.47 31.41
C ILE A 92 -19.49 1.61 31.22
N ASP A 93 -19.99 2.84 31.30
CA ASP A 93 -21.40 3.14 31.09
C ASP A 93 -21.85 2.68 29.70
N LYS A 94 -23.02 2.01 29.64
CA LYS A 94 -23.60 1.54 28.38
C LYS A 94 -23.84 2.66 27.38
N ASN A 95 -24.24 3.83 27.86
CA ASN A 95 -24.45 5.00 26.98
C ASN A 95 -23.15 5.42 26.26
N ILE A 96 -21.99 5.23 26.92
CA ILE A 96 -20.68 5.49 26.30
C ILE A 96 -20.33 4.40 25.26
N LEU A 97 -20.60 3.14 25.60
CA LEU A 97 -20.33 2.01 24.68
C LEU A 97 -21.21 2.02 23.43
N GLU A 98 -22.40 2.60 23.52
CA GLU A 98 -23.37 2.73 22.43
C GLU A 98 -23.28 4.06 21.67
N ASP A 99 -22.37 4.95 22.07
CA ASP A 99 -22.16 6.23 21.38
C ASP A 99 -21.63 6.04 19.97
N SER A 100 -22.26 6.63 18.97
CA SER A 100 -21.89 6.53 17.56
C SER A 100 -20.48 7.06 17.21
N LYS A 101 -19.91 7.91 18.09
CA LYS A 101 -18.55 8.43 17.96
C LYS A 101 -17.51 7.50 18.59
N PHE A 102 -17.92 6.46 19.32
CA PHE A 102 -17.03 5.60 20.07
C PHE A 102 -17.11 4.15 19.60
N LEU A 103 -15.97 3.54 19.36
CA LEU A 103 -15.82 2.08 19.22
C LEU A 103 -14.98 1.58 20.38
N TYR A 104 -15.50 0.58 21.11
CA TYR A 104 -14.71 -0.14 22.11
C TYR A 104 -14.40 -1.56 21.64
N THR A 105 -13.12 -1.91 21.56
CA THR A 105 -12.67 -3.21 21.08
C THR A 105 -11.64 -3.82 22.01
N GLY A 106 -11.67 -5.16 22.12
CA GLY A 106 -10.70 -5.95 22.87
C GLY A 106 -10.01 -6.93 21.95
N THR A 107 -8.70 -6.75 21.79
CA THR A 107 -7.85 -7.66 21.02
C THR A 107 -6.37 -7.37 21.25
N ASP A 108 -5.56 -8.40 21.18
CA ASP A 108 -4.10 -8.38 21.12
C ASP A 108 -3.57 -8.63 19.68
N SER A 109 -4.48 -8.75 18.70
CA SER A 109 -4.18 -9.02 17.30
C SER A 109 -4.48 -7.81 16.42
N ILE A 110 -3.47 -7.34 15.69
CA ILE A 110 -3.60 -6.24 14.72
C ILE A 110 -4.61 -6.58 13.60
N ASN A 111 -4.67 -7.83 13.16
CA ASN A 111 -5.59 -8.25 12.08
C ASN A 111 -7.06 -8.18 12.50
N ILE A 112 -7.37 -8.56 13.76
CA ILE A 112 -8.72 -8.45 14.31
C ILE A 112 -9.10 -6.98 14.50
N LEU A 113 -8.17 -6.19 15.06
CA LEU A 113 -8.35 -4.75 15.23
C LEU A 113 -8.69 -4.07 13.90
N LEU A 114 -7.95 -4.41 12.84
CA LEU A 114 -8.18 -3.87 11.51
C LEU A 114 -9.58 -4.07 11.01
N LYS A 115 -10.07 -5.30 11.06
CA LYS A 115 -11.40 -5.64 10.54
C LYS A 115 -12.49 -4.83 11.23
N GLN A 116 -12.43 -4.71 12.56
CA GLN A 116 -13.39 -3.94 13.34
C GLN A 116 -13.24 -2.43 13.10
N PHE A 117 -12.00 -1.97 12.96
CA PHE A 117 -11.69 -0.58 12.71
C PHE A 117 -12.12 -0.13 11.32
N ASP A 118 -11.92 -0.93 10.30
CA ASP A 118 -12.32 -0.62 8.92
C ASP A 118 -13.83 -0.39 8.81
N ASP A 119 -14.64 -1.27 9.41
CA ASP A 119 -16.09 -1.10 9.47
C ASP A 119 -16.49 0.19 10.21
N PHE A 120 -15.80 0.51 11.31
CA PHE A 120 -16.08 1.70 12.11
C PHE A 120 -15.78 3.00 11.38
N ILE A 121 -14.67 3.07 10.64
CA ILE A 121 -14.26 4.31 9.94
C ILE A 121 -14.95 4.51 8.59
N LYS A 122 -15.69 3.52 8.11
CA LYS A 122 -16.37 3.56 6.81
C LYS A 122 -17.27 4.80 6.70
N GLY A 123 -17.01 5.63 5.70
CA GLY A 123 -17.72 6.90 5.49
C GLY A 123 -17.30 8.06 6.39
N LYS A 124 -16.41 7.84 7.37
CA LYS A 124 -15.91 8.88 8.26
C LYS A 124 -14.69 9.58 7.65
N LYS A 125 -14.56 10.88 7.92
CA LYS A 125 -13.41 11.68 7.46
C LYS A 125 -12.43 11.83 8.61
N ILE A 126 -11.45 10.94 8.69
CA ILE A 126 -10.40 10.99 9.71
C ILE A 126 -9.08 11.36 9.04
N ARG A 127 -8.37 12.33 9.61
CA ARG A 127 -7.10 12.85 9.09
C ARG A 127 -5.95 12.69 10.06
N ARG A 128 -6.25 12.65 11.35
CA ARG A 128 -5.25 12.63 12.43
C ARG A 128 -5.56 11.52 13.40
N VAL A 129 -4.52 10.99 14.01
CA VAL A 129 -4.64 10.04 15.12
C VAL A 129 -3.85 10.59 16.30
N ILE A 130 -4.45 10.59 17.48
CA ILE A 130 -3.77 10.90 18.74
C ILE A 130 -3.97 9.74 19.70
N ARG A 131 -3.01 9.49 20.57
CA ARG A 131 -3.05 8.44 21.58
C ARG A 131 -3.19 9.07 22.97
N ILE A 132 -4.09 8.50 23.77
CA ILE A 132 -4.24 8.84 25.19
C ILE A 132 -4.25 7.54 25.98
N ASP A 133 -3.34 7.40 26.93
CA ASP A 133 -3.29 6.27 27.85
C ASP A 133 -4.20 6.58 29.04
N PHE A 134 -5.29 5.79 29.19
CA PHE A 134 -6.34 6.05 30.16
C PHE A 134 -6.06 5.47 31.55
N SER A 135 -5.21 4.44 31.61
CA SER A 135 -4.82 3.79 32.86
C SER A 135 -3.41 3.24 32.82
N GLY A 136 -2.91 2.79 33.94
CA GLY A 136 -1.65 2.04 34.03
C GLY A 136 -1.68 0.69 33.29
N GLY A 137 -2.84 0.23 32.84
CA GLY A 137 -2.99 -0.95 31.96
C GLY A 137 -2.25 -0.81 30.64
N ALA A 138 -2.08 0.43 30.16
CA ALA A 138 -1.30 0.73 28.97
C ALA A 138 0.14 0.18 29.04
N ALA A 139 0.75 0.17 30.22
CA ALA A 139 2.11 -0.33 30.44
C ALA A 139 2.22 -1.86 30.45
N LEU A 140 1.10 -2.60 30.56
CA LEU A 140 1.10 -4.06 30.58
C LEU A 140 1.35 -4.66 29.19
N ASN A 141 0.85 -3.99 28.15
CA ASN A 141 0.96 -4.40 26.75
C ASN A 141 1.48 -3.26 25.87
N GLN A 142 2.47 -2.50 26.35
CA GLN A 142 2.98 -1.29 25.70
C GLN A 142 3.42 -1.51 24.25
N SER A 143 4.09 -2.64 23.99
CA SER A 143 4.55 -3.01 22.64
C SER A 143 3.38 -3.11 21.67
N PHE A 144 2.33 -3.83 22.03
CA PHE A 144 1.14 -3.99 21.21
C PHE A 144 0.44 -2.63 20.96
N TYR A 145 0.23 -1.84 22.01
CA TYR A 145 -0.45 -0.54 21.86
C TYR A 145 0.34 0.44 20.99
N SER A 146 1.68 0.38 21.04
CA SER A 146 2.52 1.20 20.14
C SER A 146 2.39 0.72 18.69
N GLN A 147 2.45 -0.58 18.45
CA GLN A 147 2.22 -1.14 17.12
C GLN A 147 0.82 -0.82 16.58
N ALA A 148 -0.22 -0.91 17.42
CA ALA A 148 -1.59 -0.57 17.05
C ALA A 148 -1.73 0.92 16.67
N PHE A 149 -1.11 1.82 17.44
CA PHE A 149 -1.10 3.25 17.13
C PHE A 149 -0.40 3.56 15.82
N ASP A 150 0.80 3.01 15.61
CA ASP A 150 1.58 3.20 14.38
C ASP A 150 0.82 2.66 13.18
N PHE A 151 0.23 1.48 13.33
CA PHE A 151 -0.55 0.85 12.29
C PHE A 151 -1.81 1.67 11.91
N ILE A 152 -2.62 2.10 12.90
CA ILE A 152 -3.82 2.93 12.66
C ILE A 152 -3.41 4.26 12.02
N SER A 153 -2.31 4.87 12.49
CA SER A 153 -1.80 6.13 11.94
C SER A 153 -1.38 6.00 10.48
N GLN A 154 -0.68 4.93 10.12
CA GLN A 154 -0.30 4.64 8.74
C GLN A 154 -1.53 4.35 7.87
N TYR A 155 -2.49 3.57 8.38
CA TYR A 155 -3.72 3.25 7.67
C TYR A 155 -4.54 4.51 7.35
N ILE A 156 -4.74 5.40 8.33
CA ILE A 156 -5.41 6.68 8.13
C ILE A 156 -4.66 7.58 7.15
N SER A 157 -3.33 7.63 7.26
CA SER A 157 -2.49 8.38 6.32
C SER A 157 -2.65 7.87 4.89
N GLN A 158 -2.70 6.56 4.68
CA GLN A 158 -2.91 5.96 3.36
C GLN A 158 -4.29 6.31 2.78
N ILE A 159 -5.34 6.21 3.60
CA ILE A 159 -6.70 6.64 3.21
C ILE A 159 -6.70 8.10 2.77
N TRP A 160 -6.01 8.96 3.53
CA TRP A 160 -5.96 10.39 3.22
C TRP A 160 -5.19 10.69 1.93
N ILE A 161 -4.05 10.03 1.71
CA ILE A 161 -3.27 10.15 0.47
C ILE A 161 -4.12 9.75 -0.74
N ASN A 162 -4.82 8.62 -0.66
CA ASN A 162 -5.69 8.16 -1.72
C ASN A 162 -6.84 9.15 -1.98
N ARG A 163 -7.41 9.74 -0.92
CA ARG A 163 -8.45 10.77 -1.05
C ARG A 163 -7.93 12.04 -1.72
N LEU A 164 -6.73 12.51 -1.36
CA LEU A 164 -6.08 13.65 -2.03
C LEU A 164 -5.82 13.35 -3.51
N THR A 165 -5.41 12.13 -3.83
CA THR A 165 -5.26 11.67 -5.22
C THR A 165 -6.57 11.74 -5.98
N LEU A 166 -7.69 11.31 -5.38
CA LEU A 166 -9.02 11.42 -6.00
C LEU A 166 -9.50 12.87 -6.15
N ILE A 167 -9.21 13.73 -5.17
CA ILE A 167 -9.53 15.17 -5.29
C ILE A 167 -8.76 15.77 -6.48
N GLN A 168 -7.50 15.45 -6.64
CA GLN A 168 -6.64 16.00 -7.68
C GLN A 168 -6.93 15.37 -9.06
N PHE A 169 -7.09 14.06 -9.14
CA PHE A 169 -7.13 13.31 -10.39
C PHE A 169 -8.46 12.61 -10.67
N GLY A 170 -9.39 12.55 -9.73
CA GLY A 170 -10.61 11.73 -9.83
C GLY A 170 -11.46 12.07 -11.06
N ARG A 171 -11.57 13.36 -11.43
CA ARG A 171 -12.26 13.75 -12.68
C ARG A 171 -11.56 13.16 -13.92
N ASN A 172 -10.23 13.14 -13.92
CA ASN A 172 -9.45 12.55 -15.00
C ASN A 172 -9.61 11.03 -15.03
N TYR A 173 -9.56 10.38 -13.87
CA TYR A 173 -9.78 8.94 -13.73
C TYR A 173 -11.16 8.54 -14.23
N ALA A 174 -12.22 9.21 -13.77
CA ALA A 174 -13.59 8.93 -14.23
C ALA A 174 -13.73 9.09 -15.75
N ARG A 175 -13.21 10.19 -16.32
CA ARG A 175 -13.23 10.41 -17.76
C ARG A 175 -12.50 9.32 -18.53
N ASN A 176 -11.30 8.93 -18.08
CA ASN A 176 -10.49 7.90 -18.72
C ASN A 176 -11.16 6.54 -18.61
N PHE A 177 -11.68 6.20 -17.42
CA PHE A 177 -12.43 4.98 -17.17
C PHE A 177 -13.56 4.80 -18.20
N PHE A 178 -14.46 5.78 -18.34
CA PHE A 178 -15.57 5.68 -19.27
C PHE A 178 -15.13 5.64 -20.74
N LYS A 179 -14.05 6.33 -21.10
CA LYS A 179 -13.50 6.28 -22.47
C LYS A 179 -12.91 4.92 -22.80
N ASN A 180 -12.10 4.36 -21.90
CA ASN A 180 -11.50 3.05 -22.08
C ASN A 180 -12.58 1.95 -22.09
N TYR A 181 -13.51 2.02 -21.14
CA TYR A 181 -14.64 1.10 -21.05
C TYR A 181 -15.50 1.12 -22.34
N TYR A 182 -15.83 2.31 -22.83
CA TYR A 182 -16.56 2.46 -24.09
C TYR A 182 -15.76 1.87 -25.28
N SER A 183 -14.45 2.11 -25.34
CA SER A 183 -13.60 1.58 -26.40
C SER A 183 -13.60 0.04 -26.41
N ILE A 184 -13.58 -0.58 -25.23
CA ILE A 184 -13.66 -2.03 -25.07
C ILE A 184 -15.03 -2.54 -25.56
N LEU A 185 -16.13 -1.95 -25.08
CA LEU A 185 -17.47 -2.35 -25.50
C LEU A 185 -17.64 -2.21 -27.01
N ARG A 186 -17.13 -1.13 -27.59
CA ARG A 186 -17.18 -0.92 -29.04
C ARG A 186 -16.39 -1.96 -29.82
N SER A 187 -15.23 -2.39 -29.34
CA SER A 187 -14.43 -3.43 -29.99
C SER A 187 -15.16 -4.78 -29.97
N ILE A 188 -15.79 -5.12 -28.85
CA ILE A 188 -16.59 -6.34 -28.70
C ILE A 188 -17.78 -6.34 -29.67
N LEU A 189 -18.52 -5.22 -29.73
CA LEU A 189 -19.70 -5.09 -30.60
C LEU A 189 -19.37 -5.12 -32.11
N LYS A 190 -18.15 -4.77 -32.48
CA LYS A 190 -17.66 -4.78 -33.87
C LYS A 190 -17.04 -6.11 -34.29
N SER A 191 -16.77 -7.01 -33.36
CA SER A 191 -16.20 -8.33 -33.67
C SER A 191 -17.22 -9.14 -34.46
N PRO A 192 -16.87 -9.66 -35.67
CA PRO A 192 -17.77 -10.48 -36.47
C PRO A 192 -18.06 -11.84 -35.85
N ASP A 193 -17.22 -12.29 -34.95
CA ASP A 193 -17.35 -13.55 -34.24
C ASP A 193 -18.00 -13.31 -32.87
N LYS A 194 -19.33 -13.56 -32.80
CA LYS A 194 -20.08 -13.45 -31.55
C LYS A 194 -19.65 -14.45 -30.48
N SER A 195 -18.92 -15.51 -30.85
CA SER A 195 -18.32 -16.45 -29.88
C SER A 195 -17.10 -15.83 -29.18
N SER A 196 -16.35 -14.96 -29.87
CA SER A 196 -15.31 -14.14 -29.28
C SER A 196 -15.84 -12.91 -28.52
N ALA A 197 -17.08 -12.48 -28.83
CA ALA A 197 -17.75 -11.42 -28.04
C ALA A 197 -18.13 -11.87 -26.62
N LEU A 198 -18.25 -13.17 -26.38
CA LEU A 198 -18.37 -13.76 -25.04
C LEU A 198 -17.10 -13.62 -24.19
N ASN A 199 -16.00 -13.19 -24.78
CA ASN A 199 -14.78 -12.86 -24.09
C ASN A 199 -14.76 -11.45 -23.47
N ILE A 200 -15.89 -10.90 -23.04
CA ILE A 200 -15.89 -9.87 -22.00
C ILE A 200 -15.06 -10.33 -20.80
N ASN A 201 -15.17 -11.60 -20.43
CA ASN A 201 -14.32 -12.22 -19.41
C ASN A 201 -12.84 -12.24 -19.81
N SER A 202 -12.47 -12.41 -21.07
CA SER A 202 -11.08 -12.38 -21.52
C SER A 202 -10.52 -10.96 -21.62
N CYS A 203 -11.34 -9.98 -21.97
CA CYS A 203 -10.95 -8.57 -21.86
C CYS A 203 -10.93 -8.10 -20.39
N PHE A 204 -11.66 -8.75 -19.49
CA PHE A 204 -11.97 -8.29 -18.15
C PHE A 204 -11.48 -9.21 -17.00
N GLY A 205 -10.59 -10.13 -17.21
CA GLY A 205 -9.93 -10.62 -16.04
C GLY A 205 -9.62 -12.10 -15.86
N SER A 206 -10.27 -13.02 -16.51
CA SER A 206 -9.94 -14.43 -16.32
C SER A 206 -8.70 -14.90 -17.09
N LEU A 207 -8.26 -14.16 -18.11
CA LEU A 207 -7.07 -14.47 -18.92
C LEU A 207 -5.74 -14.15 -18.26
N ILE A 208 -5.73 -13.32 -17.24
CA ILE A 208 -4.49 -12.87 -16.61
C ILE A 208 -4.04 -13.87 -15.54
N GLU A 209 -4.99 -14.49 -14.82
CA GLU A 209 -4.63 -15.37 -13.72
C GLU A 209 -3.98 -16.68 -14.21
N LYS A 210 -2.80 -17.00 -13.63
CA LYS A 210 -2.05 -18.24 -13.90
C LYS A 210 -1.83 -18.52 -15.40
N SER A 211 -1.40 -17.51 -16.15
CA SER A 211 -1.13 -17.63 -17.59
C SER A 211 0.36 -17.74 -17.91
N VAL A 212 1.24 -17.44 -16.96
CA VAL A 212 2.70 -17.48 -17.14
C VAL A 212 3.29 -18.67 -16.40
N ASN A 213 4.01 -19.54 -17.14
CA ASN A 213 4.63 -20.76 -16.64
C ASN A 213 6.17 -20.72 -16.61
N ARG A 214 6.77 -19.55 -16.67
CA ARG A 214 8.22 -19.30 -16.56
C ARG A 214 8.51 -18.20 -15.54
N PRO A 215 9.71 -18.16 -14.94
CA PRO A 215 10.08 -17.13 -13.97
C PRO A 215 9.77 -15.72 -14.49
N ILE A 216 9.20 -14.88 -13.64
CA ILE A 216 8.81 -13.51 -13.99
C ILE A 216 9.86 -12.53 -13.48
N ILE A 217 10.20 -11.53 -14.26
CA ILE A 217 10.92 -10.36 -13.78
C ILE A 217 10.09 -9.10 -13.96
N VAL A 218 9.83 -8.38 -12.84
CA VAL A 218 9.18 -7.08 -12.84
C VAL A 218 10.24 -6.00 -12.91
N ILE A 219 10.17 -5.15 -13.93
CA ILE A 219 11.12 -4.08 -14.18
C ILE A 219 10.47 -2.74 -13.88
N GLY A 220 10.88 -2.12 -12.76
CA GLY A 220 10.60 -0.74 -12.42
C GLY A 220 11.56 0.22 -13.11
N ALA A 221 11.28 1.53 -12.99
CA ALA A 221 12.09 2.58 -13.59
C ALA A 221 13.13 3.20 -12.63
N GLY A 222 13.37 2.61 -11.48
CA GLY A 222 14.31 3.13 -10.47
C GLY A 222 15.77 2.94 -10.86
N PRO A 223 16.70 3.61 -10.16
CA PRO A 223 18.13 3.63 -10.49
C PRO A 223 18.82 2.25 -10.52
N SER A 224 18.35 1.27 -9.73
CA SER A 224 18.94 -0.08 -9.71
C SER A 224 18.74 -0.85 -11.02
N LEU A 225 17.82 -0.39 -11.88
CA LEU A 225 17.66 -0.95 -13.23
C LEU A 225 18.95 -0.88 -14.03
N ASP A 226 19.71 0.22 -13.90
CA ASP A 226 20.93 0.43 -14.70
C ASP A 226 21.96 -0.71 -14.50
N SER A 227 22.07 -1.25 -13.29
CA SER A 227 22.98 -2.37 -12.99
C SER A 227 22.42 -3.74 -13.36
N SER A 228 21.12 -3.85 -13.62
CA SER A 228 20.44 -5.13 -13.89
C SER A 228 20.32 -5.44 -15.39
N ILE A 229 20.63 -4.50 -16.26
CA ILE A 229 20.37 -4.61 -17.71
C ILE A 229 21.07 -5.83 -18.34
N GLU A 230 22.37 -6.04 -18.04
CA GLU A 230 23.12 -7.16 -18.62
C GLU A 230 22.56 -8.51 -18.14
N PHE A 231 22.23 -8.64 -16.85
CA PHE A 231 21.58 -9.84 -16.32
C PHE A 231 20.25 -10.14 -17.04
N ILE A 232 19.44 -9.10 -17.29
CA ILE A 232 18.16 -9.26 -17.97
C ILE A 232 18.37 -9.69 -19.41
N LYS A 233 19.34 -9.10 -20.12
CA LYS A 233 19.69 -9.49 -21.51
C LYS A 233 20.12 -10.94 -21.60
N GLU A 234 21.03 -11.37 -20.74
CA GLU A 234 21.55 -12.75 -20.73
C GLU A 234 20.47 -13.80 -20.47
N ASN A 235 19.43 -13.45 -19.70
CA ASN A 235 18.36 -14.35 -19.32
C ASN A 235 17.01 -14.05 -20.03
N ARG A 236 17.01 -13.20 -21.07
CA ARG A 236 15.79 -12.68 -21.70
C ARG A 236 14.81 -13.77 -22.16
N ASP A 237 15.31 -14.81 -22.79
CA ASP A 237 14.47 -15.89 -23.34
C ASP A 237 13.90 -16.82 -22.26
N ARG A 238 14.50 -16.80 -21.07
CA ARG A 238 14.16 -17.65 -19.94
C ARG A 238 13.22 -16.97 -18.95
N LEU A 239 13.06 -15.66 -19.07
CA LEU A 239 12.25 -14.82 -18.17
C LEU A 239 11.02 -14.30 -18.89
N PHE A 240 9.91 -14.21 -18.18
CA PHE A 240 8.79 -13.36 -18.58
C PHE A 240 9.06 -11.94 -18.08
N VAL A 241 9.33 -11.04 -19.00
CA VAL A 241 9.70 -9.66 -18.68
C VAL A 241 8.46 -8.79 -18.65
N LEU A 242 8.08 -8.36 -17.44
CA LEU A 242 6.98 -7.42 -17.19
C LEU A 242 7.54 -6.04 -16.85
N ALA A 243 7.48 -5.10 -17.80
CA ALA A 243 8.00 -3.75 -17.61
C ALA A 243 6.90 -2.76 -17.20
N VAL A 244 7.24 -1.80 -16.34
CA VAL A 244 6.35 -0.64 -16.13
C VAL A 244 6.50 0.38 -17.26
N ASP A 245 5.46 1.20 -17.45
CA ASP A 245 5.39 2.22 -18.49
C ASP A 245 6.60 3.17 -18.51
N ALA A 246 7.07 3.60 -17.35
CA ALA A 246 8.21 4.51 -17.23
C ALA A 246 9.57 3.85 -17.58
N ALA A 247 9.70 2.54 -17.47
CA ALA A 247 10.90 1.79 -17.81
C ALA A 247 10.97 1.41 -19.30
N PHE A 248 9.83 1.25 -19.96
CA PHE A 248 9.73 0.64 -21.28
C PHE A 248 10.65 1.28 -22.34
N ALA A 249 10.60 2.59 -22.49
CA ALA A 249 11.45 3.28 -23.46
C ALA A 249 12.95 3.14 -23.21
N GLY A 250 13.34 2.86 -21.98
CA GLY A 250 14.72 2.61 -21.60
C GLY A 250 15.22 1.22 -21.94
N LEU A 251 14.32 0.26 -21.98
CA LEU A 251 14.63 -1.13 -22.29
C LEU A 251 14.75 -1.39 -23.79
N TYR A 252 13.86 -0.80 -24.56
CA TYR A 252 13.79 -1.03 -26.02
C TYR A 252 14.89 -0.23 -26.76
N PRO A 253 15.53 -0.76 -27.81
CA PRO A 253 15.28 -2.04 -28.46
C PRO A 253 16.04 -3.24 -27.84
N GLU A 254 16.95 -3.02 -26.92
CA GLU A 254 17.86 -4.06 -26.41
C GLU A 254 17.14 -5.16 -25.63
N ILE A 255 16.10 -4.80 -24.87
CA ILE A 255 15.25 -5.73 -24.16
C ILE A 255 13.81 -5.48 -24.58
N ARG A 256 13.23 -6.42 -25.31
CA ARG A 256 11.79 -6.38 -25.64
C ARG A 256 11.01 -7.04 -24.49
N PRO A 257 10.16 -6.32 -23.72
CA PRO A 257 9.34 -6.95 -22.70
C PRO A 257 8.25 -7.84 -23.30
N ASP A 258 7.80 -8.83 -22.53
CA ASP A 258 6.66 -9.69 -22.89
C ASP A 258 5.32 -8.97 -22.67
N ALA A 259 5.28 -8.07 -21.69
CA ALA A 259 4.14 -7.17 -21.49
C ALA A 259 4.58 -5.87 -20.79
N VAL A 260 3.78 -4.82 -20.99
CA VAL A 260 3.97 -3.52 -20.33
C VAL A 260 2.77 -3.19 -19.47
N VAL A 261 3.02 -2.82 -18.21
CA VAL A 261 1.97 -2.34 -17.29
C VAL A 261 1.83 -0.83 -17.43
N LEU A 262 0.62 -0.37 -17.71
CA LEU A 262 0.28 1.04 -17.89
C LEU A 262 -0.74 1.47 -16.84
N LEU A 263 -0.35 2.39 -15.96
CA LEU A 263 -1.21 2.94 -14.91
C LEU A 263 -1.45 4.45 -15.07
N GLU A 264 -0.53 5.17 -15.68
CA GLU A 264 -0.55 6.62 -15.71
C GLU A 264 -1.77 7.18 -16.49
N SER A 265 -2.53 8.02 -15.83
CA SER A 265 -3.76 8.63 -16.37
C SER A 265 -3.51 9.90 -17.17
N GLN A 266 -2.39 10.56 -16.94
CA GLN A 266 -2.08 11.85 -17.52
C GLN A 266 -1.41 11.71 -18.89
N TYR A 267 -1.52 12.76 -19.70
CA TYR A 267 -1.00 12.73 -21.07
C TYR A 267 0.54 12.68 -21.14
N TRP A 268 1.25 13.04 -20.08
CA TRP A 268 2.71 13.03 -20.04
C TRP A 268 3.31 11.66 -20.36
N ILE A 269 2.58 10.60 -20.04
CA ILE A 269 3.03 9.22 -20.30
C ILE A 269 3.25 8.96 -21.79
N GLN A 270 2.61 9.71 -22.68
CA GLN A 270 2.84 9.57 -24.12
C GLN A 270 4.31 9.82 -24.51
N LYS A 271 5.04 10.61 -23.72
CA LYS A 271 6.48 10.85 -23.93
C LYS A 271 7.31 9.58 -23.76
N ALA A 272 6.89 8.67 -22.88
CA ALA A 272 7.56 7.39 -22.67
C ALA A 272 7.41 6.42 -23.85
N PHE A 273 6.51 6.73 -24.78
CA PHE A 273 6.19 5.87 -25.93
C PHE A 273 6.53 6.50 -27.29
N ILE A 274 7.23 7.62 -27.30
CA ILE A 274 7.65 8.25 -28.55
C ILE A 274 8.59 7.31 -29.31
N GLY A 275 8.25 7.01 -30.57
CA GLY A 275 9.03 6.14 -31.46
C GLY A 275 8.84 4.64 -31.24
N ILE A 276 7.95 4.23 -30.30
CA ILE A 276 7.72 2.82 -29.97
C ILE A 276 6.23 2.43 -29.93
N THR A 277 5.35 3.29 -30.46
CA THR A 277 3.90 3.03 -30.49
C THR A 277 3.50 1.90 -31.45
N ASP A 278 4.30 1.66 -32.48
CA ASP A 278 4.02 0.66 -33.53
C ASP A 278 4.42 -0.77 -33.13
N LEU A 279 5.02 -0.93 -31.95
CA LEU A 279 5.43 -2.24 -31.46
C LEU A 279 4.21 -3.06 -31.03
N ASP A 280 4.16 -4.29 -31.50
CA ASP A 280 3.17 -5.28 -31.05
C ASP A 280 3.63 -5.92 -29.74
N ILE A 281 3.49 -5.19 -28.64
CA ILE A 281 3.80 -5.63 -27.28
C ILE A 281 2.51 -5.61 -26.48
N PRO A 282 2.16 -6.71 -25.78
CA PRO A 282 0.99 -6.77 -24.92
C PRO A 282 1.00 -5.68 -23.85
N ILE A 283 -0.14 -5.01 -23.67
CA ILE A 283 -0.33 -3.92 -22.70
C ILE A 283 -1.32 -4.39 -21.64
N ILE A 284 -0.92 -4.32 -20.37
CA ILE A 284 -1.80 -4.56 -19.23
C ILE A 284 -2.10 -3.18 -18.61
N ALA A 285 -3.27 -2.64 -18.90
CA ALA A 285 -3.62 -1.26 -18.58
C ALA A 285 -4.66 -1.17 -17.45
N ASP A 286 -4.48 -0.20 -16.57
CA ASP A 286 -5.58 0.22 -15.69
C ASP A 286 -6.67 0.92 -16.50
N LEU A 287 -7.94 0.70 -16.15
CA LEU A 287 -9.08 1.37 -16.80
C LEU A 287 -9.02 2.90 -16.70
N THR A 288 -8.27 3.44 -15.73
CA THR A 288 -8.06 4.89 -15.58
C THR A 288 -6.86 5.42 -16.36
N SER A 289 -6.09 4.56 -17.04
CA SER A 289 -4.94 4.94 -17.86
C SER A 289 -5.31 5.85 -19.02
N ASN A 290 -4.32 6.53 -19.57
CA ASN A 290 -4.52 7.51 -20.65
C ASN A 290 -5.10 6.88 -21.92
N PRO A 291 -6.36 7.16 -22.29
CA PRO A 291 -7.03 6.51 -23.42
C PRO A 291 -6.42 6.91 -24.77
N SER A 292 -5.85 8.11 -24.89
CA SER A 292 -5.25 8.55 -26.14
C SER A 292 -3.94 7.82 -26.45
N LEU A 293 -3.22 7.36 -25.42
CA LEU A 293 -2.06 6.49 -25.61
C LEU A 293 -2.52 5.08 -26.00
N LEU A 294 -3.49 4.51 -25.29
CA LEU A 294 -3.98 3.15 -25.56
C LEU A 294 -4.50 2.96 -26.98
N VAL A 295 -5.09 4.00 -27.58
CA VAL A 295 -5.53 3.97 -28.99
C VAL A 295 -4.34 3.93 -29.96
N LYS A 296 -3.20 4.53 -29.61
CA LYS A 296 -2.00 4.60 -30.47
C LYS A 296 -1.14 3.33 -30.42
N LEU A 297 -1.25 2.54 -29.34
CA LEU A 297 -0.45 1.34 -29.17
C LEU A 297 -1.05 0.19 -29.99
N ASN A 298 -0.23 -0.54 -30.75
CA ASN A 298 -0.67 -1.65 -31.58
C ASN A 298 -0.88 -2.95 -30.81
N GLY A 299 -0.14 -3.17 -29.71
CA GLY A 299 -0.19 -4.41 -28.93
C GLY A 299 -1.58 -4.73 -28.37
N ASN A 300 -1.83 -6.02 -28.17
CA ASN A 300 -3.03 -6.51 -27.49
C ASN A 300 -3.19 -5.90 -26.11
N LYS A 301 -4.42 -5.55 -25.72
CA LYS A 301 -4.70 -4.85 -24.47
C LYS A 301 -5.53 -5.71 -23.54
N SER A 302 -5.01 -5.93 -22.34
CA SER A 302 -5.74 -6.48 -21.20
C SER A 302 -5.95 -5.38 -20.17
N PHE A 303 -7.05 -5.43 -19.43
CA PHE A 303 -7.39 -4.38 -18.49
C PHE A 303 -7.54 -4.91 -17.08
N PHE A 304 -7.13 -4.11 -16.12
CA PHE A 304 -7.47 -4.23 -14.71
C PHE A 304 -8.09 -2.92 -14.20
N PHE A 305 -8.56 -2.92 -12.97
CA PHE A 305 -9.15 -1.75 -12.35
C PHE A 305 -8.55 -1.50 -10.97
N THR A 306 -7.94 -0.36 -10.78
CA THR A 306 -7.49 0.10 -9.46
C THR A 306 -8.67 0.69 -8.71
N ASP A 307 -9.02 0.06 -7.60
CA ASP A 307 -10.18 0.43 -6.81
C ASP A 307 -9.86 1.45 -5.73
N TYR A 308 -10.29 2.67 -5.96
CA TYR A 308 -10.27 3.76 -4.97
C TYR A 308 -11.59 3.89 -4.20
N SER A 309 -12.59 3.06 -4.49
CA SER A 309 -13.96 3.23 -3.99
C SER A 309 -14.13 2.93 -2.50
N ALA A 310 -13.20 2.23 -1.88
CA ALA A 310 -13.24 1.95 -0.44
C ALA A 310 -13.32 3.21 0.45
N GLN A 311 -13.09 4.38 -0.13
CA GLN A 311 -13.00 5.67 0.57
C GLN A 311 -14.13 6.65 0.21
N ASP A 312 -15.01 6.28 -0.71
CA ASP A 312 -16.14 7.09 -1.15
C ASP A 312 -17.40 6.22 -1.24
N SER A 313 -18.43 6.56 -0.46
CA SER A 313 -19.68 5.79 -0.41
C SER A 313 -20.45 5.82 -1.73
N VAL A 314 -20.39 6.92 -2.48
CA VAL A 314 -21.07 7.04 -3.79
C VAL A 314 -20.32 6.22 -4.84
N ALA A 315 -19.00 6.35 -4.90
CA ALA A 315 -18.18 5.57 -5.82
C ALA A 315 -18.28 4.07 -5.49
N SER A 316 -18.27 3.69 -4.19
CA SER A 316 -18.43 2.29 -3.80
C SER A 316 -19.76 1.69 -4.26
N SER A 317 -20.87 2.45 -4.18
CA SER A 317 -22.18 2.01 -4.65
C SER A 317 -22.22 1.79 -6.16
N PHE A 318 -21.61 2.68 -6.95
CA PHE A 318 -21.53 2.53 -8.40
C PHE A 318 -20.70 1.29 -8.79
N PHE A 319 -19.51 1.15 -8.22
CA PHE A 319 -18.64 0.02 -8.53
C PHE A 319 -19.16 -1.31 -7.98
N SER A 320 -19.90 -1.34 -6.87
CA SER A 320 -20.55 -2.56 -6.40
C SER A 320 -21.56 -3.10 -7.42
N VAL A 321 -22.36 -2.23 -8.02
CA VAL A 321 -23.31 -2.63 -9.09
C VAL A 321 -22.56 -3.20 -10.30
N LEU A 322 -21.46 -2.58 -10.73
CA LEU A 322 -20.67 -3.09 -11.84
C LEU A 322 -20.03 -4.45 -11.50
N LYS A 323 -19.59 -4.64 -10.25
CA LYS A 323 -19.04 -5.90 -9.76
C LYS A 323 -20.10 -7.00 -9.71
N GLU A 324 -21.27 -6.73 -9.15
CA GLU A 324 -22.39 -7.68 -9.09
C GLU A 324 -22.81 -8.16 -10.50
N LYS A 325 -22.71 -7.28 -11.48
CA LYS A 325 -22.99 -7.60 -12.88
C LYS A 325 -21.83 -8.27 -13.63
N ASN A 326 -20.70 -8.52 -12.96
CA ASN A 326 -19.50 -9.15 -13.53
C ASN A 326 -18.93 -8.40 -14.76
N ILE A 327 -19.01 -7.08 -14.76
CA ILE A 327 -18.58 -6.23 -15.87
C ILE A 327 -17.34 -5.38 -15.55
N LEU A 328 -16.70 -5.58 -14.38
CA LEU A 328 -15.37 -5.03 -14.07
C LEU A 328 -14.28 -6.05 -14.34
N PRO A 329 -13.10 -5.58 -14.79
CA PRO A 329 -11.90 -6.43 -14.89
C PRO A 329 -11.36 -6.83 -13.51
N LEU A 330 -10.22 -7.55 -13.50
CA LEU A 330 -9.46 -7.83 -12.30
C LEU A 330 -9.29 -6.57 -11.45
N ARG A 331 -9.72 -6.65 -10.20
CA ARG A 331 -9.60 -5.55 -9.24
C ARG A 331 -8.29 -5.62 -8.48
N LEU A 332 -7.56 -4.51 -8.45
CA LEU A 332 -6.43 -4.29 -7.56
C LEU A 332 -6.73 -3.19 -6.55
N GLU A 333 -6.15 -3.28 -5.36
CA GLU A 333 -6.18 -2.18 -4.41
C GLU A 333 -5.32 -1.01 -4.90
N ALA A 334 -5.66 0.21 -4.46
CA ALA A 334 -4.90 1.40 -4.80
C ALA A 334 -3.54 1.41 -4.09
N MET A 335 -2.48 1.14 -4.83
CA MET A 335 -1.10 1.06 -4.32
C MET A 335 -0.29 2.34 -4.55
N GLY A 336 -0.80 3.26 -5.38
CA GLY A 336 -0.15 4.54 -5.68
C GLY A 336 1.12 4.46 -6.54
N SER A 337 1.63 3.26 -6.83
CA SER A 337 2.82 3.02 -7.63
C SER A 337 2.55 1.97 -8.71
N VAL A 338 2.93 2.26 -9.95
CA VAL A 338 2.84 1.29 -11.05
C VAL A 338 3.72 0.06 -10.81
N GLY A 339 4.86 0.23 -10.14
CA GLY A 339 5.75 -0.89 -9.78
C GLY A 339 5.10 -1.87 -8.81
N LEU A 340 4.39 -1.38 -7.78
CA LEU A 340 3.64 -2.24 -6.85
C LEU A 340 2.46 -2.93 -7.55
N ALA A 341 1.75 -2.22 -8.42
CA ALA A 341 0.70 -2.81 -9.24
C ALA A 341 1.25 -3.90 -10.17
N ALA A 342 2.43 -3.68 -10.76
CA ALA A 342 3.10 -4.68 -11.60
C ALA A 342 3.50 -5.93 -10.81
N LEU A 343 3.96 -5.80 -9.55
CA LEU A 343 4.22 -6.95 -8.68
C LEU A 343 2.95 -7.73 -8.35
N ALA A 344 1.86 -7.05 -8.02
CA ALA A 344 0.58 -7.70 -7.76
C ALA A 344 0.02 -8.39 -9.02
N LEU A 345 0.22 -7.80 -10.20
CA LEU A 345 -0.12 -8.43 -11.48
C LEU A 345 0.78 -9.64 -11.76
N ALA A 346 2.09 -9.54 -11.51
CA ALA A 346 3.02 -10.66 -11.67
C ALA A 346 2.61 -11.86 -10.82
N GLU A 347 2.19 -11.63 -9.58
CA GLU A 347 1.67 -12.67 -8.69
C GLU A 347 0.42 -13.34 -9.27
N ARG A 348 -0.48 -12.59 -9.88
CA ARG A 348 -1.70 -13.10 -10.51
C ARG A 348 -1.41 -13.87 -11.82
N LEU A 349 -0.43 -13.39 -12.58
CA LEU A 349 0.01 -14.01 -13.82
C LEU A 349 0.72 -15.36 -13.59
N ALA A 350 1.49 -15.44 -12.50
CA ALA A 350 2.33 -16.59 -12.18
C ALA A 350 1.51 -17.83 -11.81
N PHE A 351 1.92 -19.00 -12.27
CA PHE A 351 1.54 -20.23 -11.61
C PHE A 351 2.08 -20.28 -10.17
N ASP A 352 1.41 -21.05 -9.31
CA ASP A 352 1.77 -21.14 -7.90
C ASP A 352 3.24 -21.58 -7.73
N GLY A 353 4.00 -20.87 -6.89
CA GLY A 353 5.39 -21.18 -6.61
C GLY A 353 6.41 -20.68 -7.64
N LEU A 354 6.00 -20.03 -8.71
CA LEU A 354 6.94 -19.45 -9.68
C LEU A 354 7.79 -18.35 -9.06
N PRO A 355 9.12 -18.32 -9.32
CA PRO A 355 9.97 -17.22 -8.92
C PRO A 355 9.57 -15.90 -9.57
N ILE A 356 9.44 -14.86 -8.78
CA ILE A 356 9.16 -13.49 -9.21
C ILE A 356 10.33 -12.61 -8.79
N PHE A 357 11.15 -12.24 -9.74
CA PHE A 357 12.24 -11.28 -9.53
C PHE A 357 11.75 -9.86 -9.74
N HIS A 358 12.41 -8.89 -9.12
CA HIS A 358 12.18 -7.49 -9.43
C HIS A 358 13.45 -6.66 -9.32
N THR A 359 13.51 -5.59 -10.11
CA THR A 359 14.55 -4.55 -10.07
C THR A 359 13.94 -3.20 -10.43
N GLY A 360 14.64 -2.12 -10.16
CA GLY A 360 14.13 -0.77 -10.44
C GLY A 360 12.98 -0.32 -9.53
N LEU A 361 12.78 -0.99 -8.40
CA LEU A 361 11.81 -0.61 -7.36
C LEU A 361 12.56 -0.07 -6.13
N ASP A 362 13.31 0.97 -6.34
CA ASP A 362 14.24 1.53 -5.34
C ASP A 362 13.55 2.38 -4.28
N PHE A 363 12.44 3.02 -4.61
CA PHE A 363 11.71 3.99 -3.77
C PHE A 363 12.61 5.06 -3.16
N SER A 364 13.67 5.42 -3.87
CA SER A 364 14.71 6.37 -3.43
C SER A 364 15.38 7.06 -4.62
N TRP A 365 16.12 8.12 -4.32
CA TRP A 365 17.03 8.74 -5.27
C TRP A 365 18.38 8.01 -5.29
N GLY A 366 18.89 7.71 -6.48
CA GLY A 366 20.22 7.22 -6.71
C GLY A 366 21.01 8.22 -7.57
N GLN A 367 22.18 8.66 -7.12
CA GLN A 367 23.06 9.55 -7.89
C GLN A 367 22.36 10.82 -8.46
N GLY A 368 21.43 11.42 -7.70
CA GLY A 368 20.72 12.63 -8.10
C GLY A 368 19.41 12.39 -8.88
N PHE A 369 19.05 11.16 -9.20
CA PHE A 369 17.84 10.84 -9.94
C PHE A 369 16.96 9.84 -9.18
N SER A 370 15.65 9.99 -9.28
CA SER A 370 14.68 9.00 -8.76
C SER A 370 14.40 7.87 -9.77
N HIS A 371 14.92 7.99 -10.99
CA HIS A 371 14.72 7.04 -12.07
C HIS A 371 16.05 6.62 -12.68
N SER A 372 16.06 5.47 -13.34
CA SER A 372 17.15 4.97 -14.18
C SER A 372 17.57 6.00 -15.22
N LYS A 373 18.85 6.07 -15.56
CA LYS A 373 19.38 6.92 -16.64
C LYS A 373 18.76 6.61 -18.00
N LEU A 374 18.24 5.39 -18.14
CA LEU A 374 17.56 4.94 -19.37
C LEU A 374 16.11 5.42 -19.47
N SER A 375 15.50 5.86 -18.36
CA SER A 375 14.10 6.31 -18.36
C SER A 375 13.88 7.55 -19.20
N TYR A 376 12.68 7.71 -19.73
CA TYR A 376 12.32 8.90 -20.51
C TYR A 376 12.41 10.20 -19.69
N GLN A 377 12.13 10.11 -18.38
CA GLN A 377 12.22 11.25 -17.47
C GLN A 377 13.63 11.81 -17.42
N VAL A 378 14.61 10.94 -17.22
CA VAL A 378 16.02 11.36 -17.14
C VAL A 378 16.54 11.80 -18.51
N LYS A 379 16.20 11.08 -19.59
CA LYS A 379 16.53 11.49 -20.95
C LYS A 379 16.00 12.90 -21.29
N ASN A 380 14.75 13.21 -20.89
CA ASN A 380 14.19 14.55 -21.10
C ASN A 380 14.94 15.63 -20.30
N ILE A 381 15.35 15.33 -19.05
CA ILE A 381 16.16 16.28 -18.27
C ILE A 381 17.46 16.61 -19.02
N PHE A 382 18.16 15.60 -19.53
CA PHE A 382 19.39 15.81 -20.29
C PHE A 382 19.18 16.53 -21.62
N SER A 383 18.07 16.27 -22.32
CA SER A 383 17.77 16.97 -23.58
C SER A 383 17.44 18.46 -23.39
N ASP A 384 16.96 18.83 -22.19
CA ASP A 384 16.61 20.20 -21.84
C ASP A 384 17.80 21.03 -21.32
N ILE A 385 18.95 20.41 -21.11
CA ILE A 385 20.15 21.10 -20.58
C ILE A 385 20.69 22.09 -21.61
N SER A 386 20.92 23.32 -21.16
CA SER A 386 21.52 24.40 -21.95
C SER A 386 22.38 25.28 -21.06
N LYS A 387 23.12 26.22 -21.66
CA LYS A 387 23.91 27.21 -20.91
C LYS A 387 23.03 28.04 -19.92
N ILE A 388 21.75 28.24 -20.23
CA ILE A 388 20.83 29.03 -19.40
C ILE A 388 20.10 28.11 -18.41
N LYS A 389 19.82 26.86 -18.80
CA LYS A 389 19.15 25.85 -17.98
C LYS A 389 20.12 24.74 -17.64
N SER A 390 20.92 24.97 -16.60
CA SER A 390 21.89 23.96 -16.13
C SER A 390 21.19 22.79 -15.44
N LEU A 391 21.88 21.67 -15.30
CA LEU A 391 21.42 20.49 -14.59
C LEU A 391 20.95 20.78 -13.15
N TYR A 392 21.62 21.75 -12.49
CA TYR A 392 21.36 22.12 -11.09
C TYR A 392 20.07 22.95 -10.90
N THR A 393 19.43 23.43 -11.95
CA THR A 393 18.18 24.19 -11.85
C THR A 393 16.93 23.32 -11.88
N GLY A 394 17.06 22.01 -12.02
CA GLY A 394 15.94 21.08 -12.07
C GLY A 394 15.44 20.69 -10.67
N GLU A 395 14.25 21.16 -10.26
CA GLU A 395 13.60 20.75 -8.99
C GLU A 395 13.45 19.24 -8.84
N SER A 396 13.37 18.51 -9.95
CA SER A 396 13.27 17.05 -9.98
C SER A 396 14.53 16.34 -9.53
N LEU A 397 15.70 16.99 -9.58
CA LEU A 397 16.98 16.42 -9.15
C LEU A 397 17.21 16.56 -7.66
N PHE A 398 16.72 17.65 -7.08
CA PHE A 398 16.92 17.99 -5.66
C PHE A 398 15.59 18.46 -5.05
N PRO A 399 14.64 17.54 -4.83
CA PRO A 399 13.36 17.90 -4.26
C PRO A 399 13.53 18.42 -2.82
N ASN A 400 12.78 19.47 -2.46
CA ASN A 400 12.89 20.21 -1.20
C ASN A 400 12.52 19.43 0.08
N LYS A 401 12.15 18.14 -0.01
CA LYS A 401 11.69 17.33 1.14
C LYS A 401 12.22 15.90 1.04
N LEU A 402 13.53 15.76 0.93
CA LEU A 402 14.17 14.45 1.05
C LEU A 402 14.49 14.14 2.51
N SER A 403 14.30 12.89 2.90
CA SER A 403 14.80 12.32 4.15
C SER A 403 15.85 11.25 3.86
N PHE A 404 16.70 11.01 4.86
CA PHE A 404 17.64 9.91 4.84
C PHE A 404 17.00 8.71 5.52
N GLU A 405 17.04 7.57 4.86
CA GLU A 405 16.52 6.30 5.37
C GLU A 405 17.57 5.21 5.21
N LYS A 406 17.37 4.09 5.91
CA LYS A 406 18.19 2.90 5.74
C LYS A 406 18.01 2.35 4.33
N GLY A 407 19.08 2.31 3.58
CA GLY A 407 19.15 1.69 2.26
C GLY A 407 19.67 0.25 2.31
N LYS A 408 19.61 -0.41 1.16
CA LYS A 408 20.14 -1.75 0.95
C LYS A 408 21.65 -1.78 1.26
N ASN A 409 22.14 -2.93 1.75
CA ASN A 409 23.55 -3.14 2.11
C ASN A 409 24.09 -2.17 3.18
N GLY A 410 23.24 -1.65 4.08
CA GLY A 410 23.63 -0.68 5.10
C GLY A 410 23.96 0.71 4.57
N SER A 411 23.69 0.98 3.29
CA SER A 411 23.84 2.31 2.68
C SER A 411 22.80 3.30 3.21
N LEU A 412 23.01 4.58 2.96
CA LEU A 412 21.98 5.61 3.15
C LEU A 412 21.23 5.81 1.83
N ALA A 413 19.91 5.82 1.89
CA ALA A 413 19.03 6.11 0.77
C ALA A 413 18.32 7.45 0.98
N PHE A 414 18.28 8.27 -0.07
CA PHE A 414 17.48 9.50 -0.08
C PHE A 414 16.10 9.18 -0.60
N THR A 415 15.07 9.57 0.16
CA THR A 415 13.70 9.30 -0.25
C THR A 415 12.77 10.48 0.03
N SER A 416 11.66 10.54 -0.67
CA SER A 416 10.56 11.47 -0.38
C SER A 416 9.46 10.77 0.42
N PRO A 417 8.57 11.53 1.10
CA PRO A 417 7.46 10.93 1.83
C PRO A 417 6.60 9.95 1.00
N ASN A 418 6.36 10.27 -0.27
CA ASN A 418 5.59 9.39 -1.16
C ASN A 418 6.32 8.08 -1.47
N LEU A 419 7.61 8.16 -1.82
CA LEU A 419 8.42 6.97 -2.12
C LEU A 419 8.61 6.11 -0.87
N LYS A 420 8.81 6.73 0.30
CA LYS A 420 8.86 6.02 1.59
C LYS A 420 7.57 5.24 1.83
N ASN A 421 6.42 5.86 1.62
CA ASN A 421 5.11 5.19 1.77
C ASN A 421 4.96 4.00 0.82
N TYR A 422 5.46 4.09 -0.41
CA TYR A 422 5.46 2.96 -1.34
C TYR A 422 6.40 1.84 -0.86
N GLY A 423 7.57 2.18 -0.30
CA GLY A 423 8.46 1.20 0.33
C GLY A 423 7.81 0.48 1.51
N GLU A 424 7.10 1.20 2.39
CA GLU A 424 6.37 0.60 3.51
C GLU A 424 5.21 -0.28 3.01
N LEU A 425 4.51 0.12 1.95
CA LEU A 425 3.47 -0.70 1.34
C LEU A 425 4.07 -1.97 0.71
N TYR A 426 5.23 -1.89 0.06
CA TYR A 426 5.97 -3.06 -0.41
C TYR A 426 6.27 -4.03 0.74
N LYS A 427 6.83 -3.55 1.84
CA LYS A 427 7.15 -4.37 3.02
C LYS A 427 5.93 -5.13 3.52
N LYS A 428 4.78 -4.45 3.58
CA LYS A 428 3.52 -5.05 4.04
C LYS A 428 2.99 -6.14 3.10
N LEU A 429 3.09 -5.94 1.78
CA LEU A 429 2.42 -6.80 0.79
C LEU A 429 3.30 -7.91 0.24
N PHE A 430 4.60 -7.67 0.10
CA PHE A 430 5.48 -8.55 -0.67
C PHE A 430 6.69 -9.08 0.09
N ALA A 431 7.18 -8.40 1.15
CA ALA A 431 8.43 -8.76 1.81
C ALA A 431 8.44 -10.18 2.42
N SER A 432 7.28 -10.67 2.89
CA SER A 432 7.15 -11.99 3.50
C SER A 432 6.87 -13.11 2.49
N LYS A 433 6.74 -12.81 1.19
CA LYS A 433 6.42 -13.80 0.16
C LYS A 433 7.68 -14.57 -0.22
N GLU A 434 7.62 -15.90 -0.14
CA GLU A 434 8.78 -16.78 -0.32
C GLU A 434 9.33 -16.79 -1.74
N ASN A 435 8.47 -16.61 -2.74
CA ASN A 435 8.81 -16.63 -4.16
C ASN A 435 9.15 -15.26 -4.76
N PHE A 436 9.23 -14.18 -3.94
CA PHE A 436 9.60 -12.84 -4.40
C PHE A 436 11.06 -12.55 -4.08
N PHE A 437 11.84 -12.15 -5.07
CA PHE A 437 13.27 -11.90 -4.97
C PHE A 437 13.64 -10.50 -5.48
N ASP A 438 14.32 -9.74 -4.64
CA ASP A 438 14.84 -8.44 -4.98
C ASP A 438 16.28 -8.56 -5.50
N ILE A 439 16.48 -8.31 -6.79
CA ILE A 439 17.79 -8.28 -7.43
C ILE A 439 18.35 -6.85 -7.60
N GLY A 440 17.58 -5.83 -7.20
CA GLY A 440 18.01 -4.42 -7.25
C GLY A 440 19.12 -4.14 -6.23
N GLN A 441 20.24 -3.59 -6.69
CA GLN A 441 21.45 -3.40 -5.87
C GLN A 441 21.44 -2.12 -5.03
N SER A 442 20.50 -1.19 -5.28
CA SER A 442 20.36 0.08 -4.56
C SER A 442 18.91 0.31 -4.15
N GLY A 443 18.67 1.37 -3.40
CA GLY A 443 17.33 1.76 -2.96
C GLY A 443 17.09 1.60 -1.47
N LEU A 444 15.83 1.82 -1.03
CA LEU A 444 15.40 1.60 0.35
C LEU A 444 15.55 0.14 0.74
N GLU A 445 15.84 -0.10 2.02
CA GLU A 445 15.75 -1.45 2.59
C GLU A 445 14.26 -1.88 2.66
N LEU A 446 13.94 -2.93 1.92
CA LEU A 446 12.56 -3.40 1.74
C LEU A 446 12.20 -4.63 2.57
N ASN A 447 13.16 -5.16 3.36
CA ASN A 447 13.02 -6.42 4.12
C ASN A 447 12.60 -7.61 3.23
N SER A 448 12.90 -7.55 1.94
CA SER A 448 12.64 -8.63 0.97
C SER A 448 13.78 -9.65 0.94
N LYS A 449 13.54 -10.81 0.32
CA LYS A 449 14.61 -11.73 -0.04
C LYS A 449 15.49 -11.08 -1.11
N LYS A 450 16.57 -10.41 -0.66
CA LYS A 450 17.53 -9.79 -1.55
C LYS A 450 18.56 -10.83 -1.98
N ILE A 451 18.76 -10.96 -3.29
CA ILE A 451 19.73 -11.87 -3.88
C ILE A 451 20.61 -11.15 -4.90
N ASN A 452 21.81 -11.70 -5.13
CA ASN A 452 22.68 -11.24 -6.21
C ASN A 452 22.33 -11.90 -7.55
N PHE A 453 22.94 -11.45 -8.63
CA PHE A 453 22.66 -11.95 -9.98
C PHE A 453 23.05 -13.43 -10.16
N ASP A 454 24.12 -13.90 -9.48
CA ASP A 454 24.55 -15.29 -9.56
C ASP A 454 23.52 -16.22 -8.92
N THR A 455 23.01 -15.84 -7.74
CA THR A 455 21.94 -16.57 -7.06
C THR A 455 20.66 -16.55 -7.90
N ALA A 456 20.30 -15.41 -8.49
CA ALA A 456 19.14 -15.32 -9.37
C ALA A 456 19.28 -16.22 -10.60
N LYS A 457 20.47 -16.25 -11.21
CA LYS A 457 20.78 -17.15 -12.33
C LYS A 457 20.65 -18.62 -11.93
N LYS A 458 21.17 -18.98 -10.75
CA LYS A 458 21.03 -20.34 -10.22
C LYS A 458 19.56 -20.75 -10.05
N ILE A 459 18.71 -19.87 -9.48
CA ILE A 459 17.27 -20.12 -9.34
C ILE A 459 16.62 -20.38 -10.72
N ILE A 460 17.01 -19.59 -11.74
CA ILE A 460 16.51 -19.78 -13.10
C ILE A 460 17.00 -21.12 -13.67
N ASP A 461 18.28 -21.47 -13.47
CA ASP A 461 18.88 -22.74 -13.94
C ASP A 461 18.18 -23.94 -13.29
N ASP A 462 17.97 -23.90 -11.98
CA ASP A 462 17.30 -24.95 -11.22
C ASP A 462 15.85 -25.10 -11.66
N PHE A 463 15.12 -24.01 -11.92
CA PHE A 463 13.76 -24.06 -12.46
C PHE A 463 13.68 -24.86 -13.76
N TYR A 464 14.56 -24.60 -14.71
CA TYR A 464 14.56 -25.29 -15.98
C TYR A 464 15.11 -26.73 -15.89
N SER A 465 16.02 -27.00 -14.95
CA SER A 465 16.58 -28.34 -14.74
C SER A 465 15.60 -29.29 -14.05
N CYS A 466 14.75 -28.75 -13.16
CA CYS A 466 13.78 -29.55 -12.39
C CYS A 466 12.39 -29.64 -13.05
N GLY A 467 12.26 -29.33 -14.32
CA GLY A 467 10.97 -29.41 -15.03
C GLY A 467 9.90 -28.42 -14.54
N GLY A 468 10.33 -27.29 -14.00
CA GLY A 468 9.44 -26.22 -13.55
C GLY A 468 9.08 -26.25 -12.07
N VAL A 469 9.71 -27.12 -11.27
CA VAL A 469 9.60 -27.12 -9.80
C VAL A 469 10.88 -26.55 -9.20
N VAL A 470 10.79 -25.54 -8.36
CA VAL A 470 11.93 -24.91 -7.69
C VAL A 470 11.81 -25.08 -6.18
N ASP A 471 12.89 -25.52 -5.53
CA ASP A 471 13.03 -25.35 -4.08
C ASP A 471 13.36 -23.88 -3.81
N LEU A 472 12.46 -23.19 -3.11
CA LEU A 472 12.58 -21.75 -2.83
C LEU A 472 13.42 -21.43 -1.57
N ASN A 473 14.06 -22.45 -0.97
CA ASN A 473 14.92 -22.32 0.20
C ASN A 473 16.34 -21.87 -0.16
N TYR A 474 16.48 -20.71 -0.80
CA TYR A 474 17.79 -20.08 -1.01
C TYR A 474 18.10 -19.12 0.14
N GLU A 475 19.26 -19.30 0.77
CA GLU A 475 19.79 -18.31 1.72
C GLU A 475 20.20 -17.03 0.98
N ALA A 476 19.82 -15.87 1.54
CA ALA A 476 20.03 -14.55 0.98
C ALA A 476 21.51 -14.09 1.11
#